data_2690336974f7eb29bdd86317e534bc71
#
_entry.id   2690336974f7eb29bdd86317e534bc71
#
_cell.length_a   1.000
_cell.length_b   1.000
_cell.length_c   1.000
_cell.angle_alpha   90.00
_cell.angle_beta   90.00
_cell.angle_gamma   90.00
#
_symmetry.space_group_name_H-M   'P 1'
#
loop_
_entity.id
_entity.type
_entity.pdbx_description
1 polymer ?
#
loop_
_entity_poly.entity_id
_entity_poly.type
_entity_poly.pdbx_seq_one_letter_code
_entity_poly.pdbx_strand_id
1 'polypeptide(L)'
;QMDEGLDTGAVLLQRTHPIGPDTTTHQLHDELAQLGAQCMVDVLSDFKSHTPVTQRVEGVTYAKKIEKQEAILDWSQPAQVLARRLRSFDPFPGGVTYLKNEALKIWSATAHSNELQSSLPGTVLHVSSDGIDVACAQGVLKITSLQRAGGKRLNAAQFIQGFDGLVGAVLHTTDQN
;
A
#
# COMPACT_ATOMS: atom_id res chain seq x y z
N GLN A 1 -23.99 -12.47 13.40
CA GLN A 1 -25.39 -12.70 13.06
C GLN A 1 -25.85 -11.55 12.19
N MET A 2 -26.50 -11.85 11.05
CA MET A 2 -26.99 -10.82 10.13
C MET A 2 -28.24 -10.14 10.68
N ASP A 3 -28.39 -8.85 10.40
CA ASP A 3 -29.61 -8.07 10.57
C ASP A 3 -29.92 -7.28 9.27
N GLU A 4 -30.85 -6.34 9.29
CA GLU A 4 -31.25 -5.55 8.13
C GLU A 4 -30.28 -4.41 7.78
N GLY A 5 -29.38 -4.05 8.71
CA GLY A 5 -28.38 -2.99 8.53
C GLY A 5 -27.11 -3.50 7.86
N LEU A 6 -26.31 -2.56 7.33
CA LEU A 6 -24.99 -2.85 6.79
C LEU A 6 -23.98 -2.87 7.94
N ASP A 7 -23.34 -4.02 8.15
CA ASP A 7 -22.30 -4.24 9.16
C ASP A 7 -22.73 -3.95 10.62
N THR A 8 -24.04 -4.07 10.92
CA THR A 8 -24.62 -3.77 12.25
C THR A 8 -24.95 -5.01 13.08
N GLY A 9 -24.94 -6.18 12.47
CA GLY A 9 -25.30 -7.44 13.11
C GLY A 9 -24.43 -7.81 14.31
N ALA A 10 -25.00 -8.52 15.28
CA ALA A 10 -24.29 -8.94 16.49
C ALA A 10 -23.15 -9.92 16.18
N VAL A 11 -22.03 -9.77 16.89
CA VAL A 11 -20.82 -10.57 16.73
C VAL A 11 -20.94 -11.86 17.56
N LEU A 12 -20.71 -13.01 16.92
CA LEU A 12 -20.72 -14.33 17.57
C LEU A 12 -19.35 -14.77 18.04
N LEU A 13 -18.29 -14.44 17.28
CA LEU A 13 -16.91 -14.74 17.59
C LEU A 13 -16.01 -13.65 17.03
N GLN A 14 -14.99 -13.27 17.77
CA GLN A 14 -13.98 -12.31 17.34
C GLN A 14 -12.59 -12.86 17.61
N ARG A 15 -11.71 -12.73 16.63
CA ARG A 15 -10.26 -13.00 16.76
C ARG A 15 -9.47 -11.83 16.22
N THR A 16 -8.29 -11.60 16.75
CA THR A 16 -7.38 -10.54 16.33
C THR A 16 -6.23 -11.12 15.52
N HIS A 17 -5.77 -10.36 14.54
CA HIS A 17 -4.58 -10.66 13.76
C HIS A 17 -3.64 -9.44 13.81
N PRO A 18 -2.33 -9.61 14.12
CA PRO A 18 -1.39 -8.51 14.18
C PRO A 18 -1.05 -7.99 12.78
N ILE A 19 -0.99 -6.67 12.61
CA ILE A 19 -0.49 -6.03 11.39
C ILE A 19 0.96 -5.64 11.63
N GLY A 20 1.89 -6.33 10.96
CA GLY A 20 3.32 -6.03 11.06
C GLY A 20 3.72 -4.78 10.26
N PRO A 21 4.95 -4.27 10.48
CA PRO A 21 5.44 -3.05 9.83
C PRO A 21 5.54 -3.18 8.30
N ASP A 22 5.68 -4.40 7.78
CA ASP A 22 5.84 -4.67 6.35
C ASP A 22 4.64 -5.41 5.72
N THR A 23 3.59 -5.65 6.50
CA THR A 23 2.38 -6.31 6.01
C THR A 23 1.74 -5.52 4.87
N THR A 24 1.48 -6.19 3.75
CA THR A 24 0.72 -5.62 2.63
C THR A 24 -0.77 -5.94 2.77
N THR A 25 -1.62 -5.20 2.05
CA THR A 25 -3.06 -5.49 2.01
C THR A 25 -3.33 -6.90 1.44
N HIS A 26 -2.54 -7.35 0.47
CA HIS A 26 -2.66 -8.70 -0.09
C HIS A 26 -2.44 -9.78 0.97
N GLN A 27 -1.33 -9.69 1.71
CA GLN A 27 -1.02 -10.63 2.79
C GLN A 27 -2.10 -10.62 3.87
N LEU A 28 -2.48 -9.42 4.33
CA LEU A 28 -3.51 -9.27 5.37
C LEU A 28 -4.86 -9.83 4.92
N HIS A 29 -5.25 -9.61 3.66
CA HIS A 29 -6.47 -10.17 3.10
C HIS A 29 -6.49 -11.70 3.17
N ASP A 30 -5.41 -12.36 2.74
CA ASP A 30 -5.34 -13.81 2.70
C ASP A 30 -5.31 -14.43 4.11
N GLU A 31 -4.56 -13.81 5.03
CA GLU A 31 -4.48 -14.24 6.44
C GLU A 31 -5.83 -14.07 7.15
N LEU A 32 -6.53 -12.93 6.92
CA LEU A 32 -7.87 -12.71 7.47
C LEU A 32 -8.92 -13.62 6.85
N ALA A 33 -8.80 -13.97 5.56
CA ALA A 33 -9.70 -14.91 4.93
C ALA A 33 -9.60 -16.32 5.56
N GLN A 34 -8.37 -16.78 5.84
CA GLN A 34 -8.15 -18.05 6.52
C GLN A 34 -8.66 -18.03 7.97
N LEU A 35 -8.35 -16.96 8.70
CA LEU A 35 -8.82 -16.78 10.07
C LEU A 35 -10.35 -16.71 10.15
N GLY A 36 -10.99 -16.00 9.22
CA GLY A 36 -12.43 -15.90 9.11
C GLY A 36 -13.08 -17.25 8.81
N ALA A 37 -12.49 -18.05 7.92
CA ALA A 37 -12.97 -19.40 7.64
C ALA A 37 -12.94 -20.30 8.89
N GLN A 38 -11.86 -20.25 9.66
CA GLN A 38 -11.74 -20.97 10.94
C GLN A 38 -12.81 -20.51 11.94
N CYS A 39 -12.98 -19.18 12.10
CA CYS A 39 -14.02 -18.64 12.97
C CYS A 39 -15.42 -19.12 12.57
N MET A 40 -15.70 -19.19 11.26
CA MET A 40 -16.98 -19.68 10.76
C MET A 40 -17.20 -21.16 11.12
N VAL A 41 -16.20 -22.01 10.91
CA VAL A 41 -16.28 -23.42 11.27
C VAL A 41 -16.48 -23.60 12.77
N ASP A 42 -15.74 -22.86 13.60
CA ASP A 42 -15.85 -22.91 15.07
C ASP A 42 -17.27 -22.56 15.52
N VAL A 43 -17.83 -21.46 15.00
CA VAL A 43 -19.21 -21.02 15.34
C VAL A 43 -20.24 -22.04 14.88
N LEU A 44 -20.13 -22.59 13.66
CA LEU A 44 -21.08 -23.56 13.14
C LEU A 44 -21.05 -24.91 13.87
N SER A 45 -19.89 -25.32 14.36
CA SER A 45 -19.72 -26.58 15.10
C SER A 45 -20.41 -26.57 16.45
N ASP A 46 -20.50 -25.42 17.10
CA ASP A 46 -21.20 -25.24 18.39
C ASP A 46 -21.91 -23.90 18.48
N PHE A 47 -22.87 -23.68 17.55
CA PHE A 47 -23.59 -22.43 17.44
C PHE A 47 -24.30 -22.00 18.73
N LYS A 48 -24.76 -22.95 19.52
CA LYS A 48 -25.51 -22.67 20.75
C LYS A 48 -24.65 -22.10 21.90
N SER A 49 -23.34 -22.35 21.88
CA SER A 49 -22.42 -21.81 22.89
C SER A 49 -22.03 -20.37 22.63
N HIS A 50 -22.24 -19.87 21.39
CA HIS A 50 -21.88 -18.51 21.00
C HIS A 50 -23.02 -17.52 21.23
N THR A 51 -22.92 -16.74 22.30
CA THR A 51 -23.89 -15.68 22.60
C THR A 51 -23.62 -14.46 21.72
N PRO A 52 -24.60 -13.97 20.94
CA PRO A 52 -24.43 -12.77 20.12
C PRO A 52 -24.14 -11.54 20.99
N VAL A 53 -23.10 -10.78 20.66
CA VAL A 53 -22.71 -9.54 21.33
C VAL A 53 -23.01 -8.37 20.42
N THR A 54 -23.87 -7.44 20.87
CA THR A 54 -24.21 -6.24 20.10
C THR A 54 -22.96 -5.38 19.89
N GLN A 55 -22.77 -4.87 18.68
CA GLN A 55 -21.68 -3.97 18.37
C GLN A 55 -21.87 -2.61 19.05
N ARG A 56 -20.76 -2.00 19.48
CA ARG A 56 -20.79 -0.65 20.06
C ARG A 56 -21.05 0.38 18.97
N VAL A 57 -21.83 1.40 19.28
CA VAL A 57 -22.08 2.54 18.39
C VAL A 57 -20.94 3.56 18.45
N GLU A 58 -20.29 3.67 19.61
CA GLU A 58 -19.17 4.59 19.80
C GLU A 58 -17.91 4.09 19.10
N GLY A 59 -17.21 5.01 18.41
CA GLY A 59 -15.96 4.70 17.70
C GLY A 59 -16.13 4.03 16.35
N VAL A 60 -17.34 3.96 15.81
CA VAL A 60 -17.60 3.43 14.44
C VAL A 60 -16.89 4.29 13.41
N THR A 61 -16.13 3.65 12.53
CA THR A 61 -15.48 4.28 11.37
C THR A 61 -15.85 3.53 10.11
N TYR A 62 -15.87 4.25 8.99
CA TYR A 62 -16.18 3.66 7.69
C TYR A 62 -14.97 3.73 6.77
N ALA A 63 -14.55 2.59 6.20
CA ALA A 63 -13.55 2.52 5.15
C ALA A 63 -14.21 2.71 3.79
N LYS A 64 -13.93 3.84 3.14
CA LYS A 64 -14.38 4.07 1.77
C LYS A 64 -13.61 3.19 0.79
N LYS A 65 -14.23 2.90 -0.35
CA LYS A 65 -13.54 2.26 -1.47
C LYS A 65 -12.39 3.16 -1.94
N ILE A 66 -11.21 2.55 -2.12
CA ILE A 66 -10.02 3.26 -2.62
C ILE A 66 -10.29 3.76 -4.04
N GLU A 67 -10.10 5.06 -4.27
CA GLU A 67 -10.24 5.71 -5.56
C GLU A 67 -8.90 5.73 -6.31
N LYS A 68 -8.95 5.74 -7.64
CA LYS A 68 -7.73 5.78 -8.48
C LYS A 68 -6.85 7.00 -8.21
N GLN A 69 -7.44 8.12 -7.84
CA GLN A 69 -6.72 9.36 -7.52
C GLN A 69 -5.86 9.23 -6.26
N GLU A 70 -6.28 8.40 -5.32
CA GLU A 70 -5.52 8.14 -4.10
C GLU A 70 -4.21 7.39 -4.37
N ALA A 71 -4.11 6.71 -5.53
CA ALA A 71 -2.89 6.01 -5.94
C ALA A 71 -1.73 6.96 -6.31
N ILE A 72 -2.01 8.22 -6.61
CA ILE A 72 -1.00 9.19 -7.01
C ILE A 72 -0.08 9.48 -5.82
N LEU A 73 1.23 9.30 -6.02
CA LEU A 73 2.24 9.53 -5.00
C LEU A 73 2.59 11.02 -4.92
N ASP A 74 2.41 11.59 -3.75
CA ASP A 74 2.82 12.95 -3.42
C ASP A 74 4.21 12.92 -2.77
N TRP A 75 5.25 13.20 -3.54
CA TRP A 75 6.64 13.19 -3.09
C TRP A 75 6.95 14.21 -2.00
N SER A 76 6.08 15.21 -1.78
CA SER A 76 6.17 16.14 -0.65
C SER A 76 5.84 15.49 0.70
N GLN A 77 5.42 14.23 0.72
CA GLN A 77 5.21 13.45 1.93
C GLN A 77 6.51 12.78 2.40
N PRO A 78 6.62 12.42 3.70
CA PRO A 78 7.73 11.62 4.21
C PRO A 78 7.79 10.24 3.55
N ALA A 79 9.00 9.73 3.30
CA ALA A 79 9.22 8.40 2.70
C ALA A 79 8.49 7.27 3.44
N GLN A 80 8.41 7.37 4.78
CA GLN A 80 7.71 6.39 5.62
C GLN A 80 6.22 6.36 5.36
N VAL A 81 5.61 7.52 5.08
CA VAL A 81 4.19 7.63 4.71
C VAL A 81 3.95 6.99 3.35
N LEU A 82 4.81 7.30 2.36
CA LEU A 82 4.70 6.73 1.02
C LEU A 82 4.92 5.21 1.01
N ALA A 83 5.89 4.70 1.78
CA ALA A 83 6.11 3.26 1.90
C ALA A 83 4.88 2.53 2.49
N ARG A 84 4.25 3.07 3.53
CA ARG A 84 2.99 2.51 4.09
C ARG A 84 1.86 2.55 3.08
N ARG A 85 1.72 3.65 2.36
CA ARG A 85 0.70 3.81 1.32
C ARG A 85 0.85 2.79 0.19
N LEU A 86 2.08 2.54 -0.26
CA LEU A 86 2.37 1.51 -1.26
C LEU A 86 1.99 0.11 -0.77
N ARG A 87 2.27 -0.24 0.48
CA ARG A 87 1.84 -1.52 1.05
C ARG A 87 0.31 -1.65 1.12
N SER A 88 -0.39 -0.56 1.42
CA SER A 88 -1.86 -0.57 1.45
C SER A 88 -2.47 -0.68 0.05
N PHE A 89 -1.74 -0.34 -1.00
CA PHE A 89 -2.17 -0.38 -2.40
C PHE A 89 -1.71 -1.64 -3.17
N ASP A 90 -1.05 -2.57 -2.52
CA ASP A 90 -0.72 -3.87 -3.11
C ASP A 90 -1.82 -4.90 -2.78
N PRO A 91 -2.47 -5.55 -3.73
CA PRO A 91 -2.17 -5.62 -5.17
C PRO A 91 -2.89 -4.57 -6.04
N PHE A 92 -3.68 -3.70 -5.46
CA PHE A 92 -4.45 -2.70 -6.19
C PHE A 92 -4.66 -1.44 -5.33
N PRO A 93 -4.54 -0.23 -5.92
CA PRO A 93 -4.27 0.09 -7.32
C PRO A 93 -2.79 0.17 -7.69
N GLY A 94 -1.85 -0.01 -6.75
CA GLY A 94 -0.45 0.35 -6.84
C GLY A 94 -0.24 1.86 -6.70
N GLY A 95 0.98 2.32 -6.41
CA GLY A 95 1.30 3.75 -6.43
C GLY A 95 1.51 4.25 -7.86
N VAL A 96 1.12 5.47 -8.16
CA VAL A 96 1.30 6.09 -9.50
C VAL A 96 2.16 7.34 -9.38
N THR A 97 3.12 7.47 -10.27
CA THR A 97 3.94 8.67 -10.47
C THR A 97 4.20 8.86 -11.96
N TYR A 98 4.79 9.99 -12.33
CA TYR A 98 5.09 10.31 -13.72
C TYR A 98 6.58 10.61 -13.89
N LEU A 99 7.17 10.05 -14.95
CA LEU A 99 8.53 10.32 -15.38
C LEU A 99 8.50 10.72 -16.86
N LYS A 100 8.95 11.94 -17.20
CA LYS A 100 8.94 12.45 -18.58
C LYS A 100 7.59 12.22 -19.27
N ASN A 101 6.49 12.56 -18.60
CA ASN A 101 5.11 12.40 -19.07
C ASN A 101 4.63 10.94 -19.23
N GLU A 102 5.43 9.97 -18.84
CA GLU A 102 5.02 8.56 -18.80
C GLU A 102 4.55 8.17 -17.40
N ALA A 103 3.35 7.61 -17.30
CA ALA A 103 2.85 7.08 -16.03
C ALA A 103 3.61 5.80 -15.64
N LEU A 104 4.14 5.78 -14.44
CA LEU A 104 4.80 4.63 -13.82
C LEU A 104 3.99 4.16 -12.63
N LYS A 105 3.77 2.86 -12.51
CA LYS A 105 3.27 2.25 -11.29
C LYS A 105 4.42 1.80 -10.41
N ILE A 106 4.33 2.12 -9.12
CA ILE A 106 5.23 1.64 -8.10
C ILE A 106 4.48 0.60 -7.26
N TRP A 107 5.05 -0.59 -7.16
CA TRP A 107 4.45 -1.72 -6.48
C TRP A 107 5.07 -2.01 -5.11
N SER A 108 6.37 -1.78 -4.99
CA SER A 108 7.10 -2.06 -3.76
C SER A 108 8.20 -1.03 -3.55
N ALA A 109 8.28 -0.52 -2.33
CA ALA A 109 9.33 0.38 -1.89
C ALA A 109 9.51 0.30 -0.39
N THR A 110 10.72 0.64 0.07
CA THR A 110 11.09 0.75 1.48
C THR A 110 11.58 2.16 1.79
N ALA A 111 11.27 2.66 2.98
CA ALA A 111 11.77 3.96 3.43
C ALA A 111 13.13 3.79 4.13
N HIS A 112 14.08 4.66 3.77
CA HIS A 112 15.39 4.75 4.40
C HIS A 112 15.61 6.16 4.91
N SER A 113 16.39 6.30 5.98
CA SER A 113 16.78 7.57 6.57
C SER A 113 15.59 8.48 6.93
N ASN A 114 15.69 9.15 8.05
CA ASN A 114 14.74 10.18 8.48
C ASN A 114 15.33 11.59 8.32
N GLU A 115 16.50 11.70 7.69
CA GLU A 115 17.18 12.99 7.47
C GLU A 115 16.47 13.81 6.40
N LEU A 116 16.50 15.11 6.56
CA LEU A 116 16.03 16.04 5.54
C LEU A 116 16.95 15.98 4.32
N GLN A 117 16.38 15.79 3.15
CA GLN A 117 17.13 15.84 1.91
C GLN A 117 17.21 17.27 1.41
N SER A 118 18.38 17.65 0.90
CA SER A 118 18.58 18.93 0.21
C SER A 118 18.05 18.94 -1.22
N SER A 119 17.76 17.76 -1.77
CA SER A 119 17.22 17.60 -3.12
C SER A 119 15.71 17.83 -3.15
N LEU A 120 15.21 18.28 -4.29
CA LEU A 120 13.76 18.43 -4.50
C LEU A 120 13.05 17.07 -4.33
N PRO A 121 11.89 17.00 -3.64
CA PRO A 121 11.09 15.81 -3.57
C PRO A 121 10.76 15.25 -4.97
N GLY A 122 10.84 13.93 -5.12
CA GLY A 122 10.71 13.26 -6.41
C GLY A 122 12.02 13.07 -7.18
N THR A 123 13.13 13.71 -6.78
CA THR A 123 14.42 13.55 -7.46
C THR A 123 15.00 12.15 -7.24
N VAL A 124 15.37 11.47 -8.32
CA VAL A 124 16.10 10.21 -8.26
C VAL A 124 17.55 10.49 -7.85
N LEU A 125 17.92 10.02 -6.67
CA LEU A 125 19.22 10.27 -6.04
C LEU A 125 20.28 9.25 -6.46
N HIS A 126 19.86 7.98 -6.49
CA HIS A 126 20.75 6.86 -6.75
C HIS A 126 19.99 5.73 -7.43
N VAL A 127 20.70 4.94 -8.23
CA VAL A 127 20.16 3.80 -8.98
C VAL A 127 21.11 2.63 -8.83
N SER A 128 20.59 1.48 -8.42
CA SER A 128 21.34 0.23 -8.29
C SER A 128 20.46 -0.97 -8.64
N SER A 129 21.06 -2.17 -8.73
CA SER A 129 20.30 -3.42 -8.89
C SER A 129 19.28 -3.64 -7.77
N ASP A 130 19.50 -3.09 -6.59
CA ASP A 130 18.69 -3.29 -5.39
C ASP A 130 17.51 -2.32 -5.30
N GLY A 131 17.57 -1.21 -6.05
CA GLY A 131 16.50 -0.21 -6.02
C GLY A 131 16.86 1.11 -6.67
N ILE A 132 15.84 1.96 -6.75
CA ILE A 132 15.91 3.34 -7.20
C ILE A 132 15.58 4.22 -6.00
N ASP A 133 16.56 4.99 -5.53
CA ASP A 133 16.42 5.87 -4.37
C ASP A 133 15.87 7.22 -4.81
N VAL A 134 14.75 7.63 -4.23
CA VAL A 134 14.04 8.87 -4.57
C VAL A 134 13.90 9.73 -3.34
N ALA A 135 14.22 11.02 -3.48
CA ALA A 135 14.07 12.01 -2.43
C ALA A 135 12.59 12.23 -2.10
N CYS A 136 12.29 12.28 -0.81
CA CYS A 136 10.98 12.67 -0.29
C CYS A 136 11.14 13.96 0.54
N ALA A 137 10.04 14.56 1.02
CA ALA A 137 10.16 15.71 1.91
C ALA A 137 11.00 15.40 3.17
N GLN A 138 10.92 14.15 3.63
CA GLN A 138 11.75 13.61 4.69
C GLN A 138 12.11 12.16 4.35
N GLY A 139 13.43 11.88 4.35
CA GLY A 139 13.96 10.56 4.04
C GLY A 139 13.97 10.24 2.55
N VAL A 140 14.31 9.00 2.25
CA VAL A 140 14.47 8.45 0.90
C VAL A 140 13.57 7.25 0.74
N LEU A 141 12.84 7.19 -0.36
CA LEU A 141 12.06 6.02 -0.75
C LEU A 141 12.86 5.19 -1.75
N LYS A 142 13.26 3.98 -1.37
CA LYS A 142 13.88 3.01 -2.26
C LYS A 142 12.82 2.19 -2.96
N ILE A 143 12.62 2.41 -4.25
CA ILE A 143 11.70 1.68 -5.09
C ILE A 143 12.36 0.38 -5.55
N THR A 144 11.71 -0.76 -5.29
CA THR A 144 12.23 -2.09 -5.62
C THR A 144 11.47 -2.77 -6.75
N SER A 145 10.20 -2.37 -6.98
CA SER A 145 9.37 -2.94 -8.05
C SER A 145 8.48 -1.88 -8.67
N LEU A 146 8.49 -1.79 -10.00
CA LEU A 146 7.75 -0.79 -10.76
C LEU A 146 7.31 -1.35 -12.13
N GLN A 147 6.44 -0.58 -12.81
CA GLN A 147 5.83 -1.00 -14.08
C GLN A 147 5.54 0.22 -14.94
N ARG A 148 5.93 0.16 -16.22
CA ARG A 148 5.55 1.14 -17.24
C ARG A 148 4.11 0.93 -17.69
N ALA A 149 3.49 1.98 -18.22
CA ALA A 149 2.15 1.88 -18.82
C ALA A 149 2.13 0.77 -19.91
N GLY A 150 1.17 -0.15 -19.82
CA GLY A 150 1.05 -1.29 -20.73
C GLY A 150 2.13 -2.37 -20.60
N GLY A 151 3.14 -2.17 -19.73
CA GLY A 151 4.24 -3.10 -19.53
C GLY A 151 3.98 -4.16 -18.44
N LYS A 152 5.01 -4.94 -18.15
CA LYS A 152 5.02 -5.92 -17.03
C LYS A 152 5.59 -5.28 -15.78
N ARG A 153 5.21 -5.80 -14.62
CA ARG A 153 5.87 -5.50 -13.34
C ARG A 153 7.31 -6.03 -13.39
N LEU A 154 8.26 -5.15 -13.12
CA LEU A 154 9.70 -5.42 -13.16
C LEU A 154 10.30 -5.11 -11.79
N ASN A 155 11.37 -5.81 -11.42
CA ASN A 155 12.23 -5.34 -10.33
C ASN A 155 13.11 -4.16 -10.81
N ALA A 156 13.74 -3.48 -9.86
CA ALA A 156 14.57 -2.30 -10.16
C ALA A 156 15.69 -2.62 -11.17
N ALA A 157 16.40 -3.76 -10.99
CA ALA A 157 17.49 -4.17 -11.89
C ALA A 157 17.04 -4.30 -13.35
N GLN A 158 15.87 -4.92 -13.57
CA GLN A 158 15.31 -5.08 -14.91
C GLN A 158 14.83 -3.76 -15.50
N PHE A 159 14.22 -2.91 -14.68
CA PHE A 159 13.72 -1.61 -15.13
C PHE A 159 14.84 -0.67 -15.58
N ILE A 160 15.94 -0.64 -14.83
CA ILE A 160 17.11 0.21 -15.11
C ILE A 160 17.74 -0.11 -16.46
N GLN A 161 17.75 -1.37 -16.88
CA GLN A 161 18.31 -1.78 -18.16
C GLN A 161 17.62 -1.12 -19.37
N GLY A 162 16.37 -0.71 -19.23
CA GLY A 162 15.58 -0.03 -20.26
C GLY A 162 15.49 1.49 -20.11
N PHE A 163 16.27 2.09 -19.20
CA PHE A 163 16.19 3.51 -18.90
C PHE A 163 17.56 4.14 -18.68
N ASP A 164 18.00 4.97 -19.62
CA ASP A 164 19.20 5.78 -19.45
C ASP A 164 18.89 7.10 -18.74
N GLY A 165 19.83 7.58 -17.90
CA GLY A 165 19.78 8.91 -17.30
C GLY A 165 18.67 9.06 -16.23
N LEU A 166 18.44 8.03 -15.42
CA LEU A 166 17.49 8.11 -14.29
C LEU A 166 17.99 8.98 -13.15
N VAL A 167 19.29 8.96 -12.83
CA VAL A 167 19.86 9.77 -11.75
C VAL A 167 19.70 11.26 -12.08
N GLY A 168 19.15 12.01 -11.14
CA GLY A 168 18.81 13.43 -11.30
C GLY A 168 17.46 13.70 -11.99
N ALA A 169 16.81 12.67 -12.55
CA ALA A 169 15.45 12.83 -13.06
C ALA A 169 14.46 13.08 -11.90
N VAL A 170 13.37 13.79 -12.19
CA VAL A 170 12.34 14.08 -11.20
C VAL A 170 11.06 13.30 -11.53
N LEU A 171 10.57 12.58 -10.54
CA LEU A 171 9.26 11.93 -10.56
C LEU A 171 8.20 12.93 -10.12
N HIS A 172 7.12 13.02 -10.87
CA HIS A 172 6.06 14.02 -10.65
C HIS A 172 4.76 13.38 -10.18
N THR A 173 3.96 14.21 -9.51
CA THR A 173 2.61 13.84 -9.06
C THR A 173 1.59 13.89 -10.20
N THR A 174 1.85 14.70 -11.24
CA THR A 174 0.98 14.87 -12.41
C THR A 174 1.78 14.73 -13.68
N ASP A 175 1.07 14.45 -14.79
CA ASP A 175 1.60 14.62 -16.14
C ASP A 175 2.00 16.10 -16.35
N GLN A 176 3.23 16.32 -16.79
CA GLN A 176 3.77 17.67 -17.05
C GLN A 176 3.58 18.03 -18.52
N ASN A 177 2.33 18.22 -18.94
CA ASN A 177 2.04 18.83 -20.24
C ASN A 177 2.17 20.33 -20.20
#